data_8cf57bea71ed303a25d3ffbddc8a8887
#
_entry.id   8cf57bea71ed303a25d3ffbddc8a8887
#
_cell.length_a   1.000
_cell.length_b   1.000
_cell.length_c   1.000
_cell.angle_alpha   90.00
_cell.angle_beta   90.00
_cell.angle_gamma   90.00
#
_symmetry.space_group_name_H-M   'P 1'
#
loop_
_entity.id
_entity.type
_entity.pdbx_description
1 polymer ?
#
loop_
_entity_poly.entity_id
_entity_poly.type
_entity_poly.pdbx_seq_one_letter_code
_entity_poly.pdbx_strand_id
1 'polypeptide(L)'
;TKYVNDSKITDHYAIIPTGQGYENYEKLPLLQKQIYEVIVKRFLAIFYPPAEYNKIQVTIEVESAENKAETFSASGKVCIKQGFLEILKPIDKKQKNKSTNSEKNVDKNAEKEEAESKNEEEKETDLEILKKLKKGQEIEVQNYELKEAETSPPSRYNSGSIILAMENAGKLIEEEELREQIKGAGIGTSATRGEIIKKLEKIKYMQINSKTQIITPTAKGEYIYDIVKQSMQDLLNPKLTASWEKGLDLVAKKQIKADEFMEKLENYIKSKFNKLVIKK
;
A
#
# COMPACT_ATOMS: atom_id res chain seq x y z
N THR A 1 -9.19 20.23 -14.16
CA THR A 1 -8.49 19.09 -14.78
C THR A 1 -8.52 17.89 -13.83
N LYS A 2 -8.25 16.69 -14.33
CA LYS A 2 -8.23 15.46 -13.52
C LYS A 2 -7.23 15.51 -12.33
N TYR A 3 -6.18 16.30 -12.46
CA TYR A 3 -5.07 16.38 -11.49
C TYR A 3 -5.07 17.67 -10.66
N VAL A 4 -5.95 18.62 -10.95
CA VAL A 4 -6.08 19.89 -10.21
C VAL A 4 -7.47 19.93 -9.60
N ASN A 5 -7.56 19.86 -8.29
CA ASN A 5 -8.82 19.88 -7.57
C ASN A 5 -8.64 20.58 -6.21
N ASP A 6 -9.00 21.85 -6.15
CA ASP A 6 -8.84 22.69 -4.96
C ASP A 6 -9.73 22.21 -3.80
N SER A 7 -10.86 21.56 -4.08
CA SER A 7 -11.74 21.01 -3.04
C SER A 7 -11.15 19.83 -2.26
N LYS A 8 -10.05 19.24 -2.76
CA LYS A 8 -9.30 18.17 -2.09
C LYS A 8 -8.09 18.65 -1.28
N ILE A 9 -7.84 19.95 -1.30
CA ILE A 9 -6.78 20.56 -0.48
C ILE A 9 -7.28 20.61 0.96
N THR A 10 -6.56 19.95 1.87
CA THR A 10 -6.88 19.97 3.31
C THR A 10 -5.85 20.82 4.06
N ASP A 11 -4.64 20.29 4.26
CA ASP A 11 -3.59 20.91 5.07
C ASP A 11 -2.47 21.50 4.22
N HIS A 12 -2.16 20.86 3.08
CA HIS A 12 -1.00 21.19 2.24
C HIS A 12 -1.33 21.09 0.75
N TYR A 13 -0.62 21.90 -0.02
CA TYR A 13 -0.61 21.80 -1.49
C TYR A 13 0.19 20.58 -1.93
N ALA A 14 0.00 20.19 -3.20
CA ALA A 14 0.83 19.17 -3.82
C ALA A 14 2.32 19.58 -3.83
N ILE A 15 3.21 18.62 -3.62
CA ILE A 15 4.65 18.84 -3.74
C ILE A 15 5.00 18.82 -5.23
N ILE A 16 5.49 19.97 -5.73
CA ILE A 16 5.90 20.13 -7.12
C ILE A 16 7.35 20.67 -7.18
N PRO A 17 8.14 20.33 -8.20
CA PRO A 17 9.45 20.92 -8.39
C PRO A 17 9.29 22.38 -8.82
N THR A 18 9.95 23.31 -8.11
CA THR A 18 9.89 24.75 -8.41
C THR A 18 10.99 25.21 -9.39
N GLY A 19 12.03 24.38 -9.57
CA GLY A 19 13.22 24.75 -10.32
C GLY A 19 14.19 25.68 -9.58
N GLN A 20 13.82 26.18 -8.40
CA GLN A 20 14.69 27.05 -7.60
C GLN A 20 15.86 26.25 -7.00
N GLY A 21 17.08 26.79 -7.08
CA GLY A 21 18.28 26.17 -6.52
C GLY A 21 18.79 24.96 -7.32
N TYR A 22 18.31 24.75 -8.56
CA TYR A 22 18.72 23.62 -9.40
C TYR A 22 20.24 23.61 -9.67
N GLU A 23 20.88 24.77 -9.68
CA GLU A 23 22.34 24.94 -9.80
C GLU A 23 23.11 24.23 -8.67
N ASN A 24 22.47 23.96 -7.54
CA ASN A 24 23.07 23.24 -6.43
C ASN A 24 22.78 21.73 -6.47
N TYR A 25 22.02 21.23 -7.45
CA TYR A 25 21.62 19.83 -7.54
C TYR A 25 22.81 18.87 -7.50
N GLU A 26 23.92 19.18 -8.21
CA GLU A 26 25.10 18.34 -8.25
C GLU A 26 25.82 18.24 -6.91
N LYS A 27 25.64 19.24 -6.02
CA LYS A 27 26.26 19.29 -4.68
C LYS A 27 25.43 18.51 -3.62
N LEU A 28 24.21 18.09 -3.95
CA LEU A 28 23.35 17.40 -3.00
C LEU A 28 23.88 16.00 -2.64
N PRO A 29 23.75 15.56 -1.38
CA PRO A 29 23.94 14.18 -0.99
C PRO A 29 23.08 13.22 -1.82
N LEU A 30 23.56 12.00 -2.05
CA LEU A 30 22.91 11.01 -2.91
C LEU A 30 21.43 10.78 -2.55
N LEU A 31 21.12 10.64 -1.28
CA LEU A 31 19.75 10.43 -0.79
C LEU A 31 18.83 11.62 -1.17
N GLN A 32 19.32 12.84 -1.05
CA GLN A 32 18.54 14.02 -1.41
C GLN A 32 18.31 14.13 -2.91
N LYS A 33 19.31 13.78 -3.74
CA LYS A 33 19.13 13.65 -5.20
C LYS A 33 18.06 12.63 -5.54
N GLN A 34 18.09 11.44 -4.94
CA GLN A 34 17.11 10.38 -5.18
C GLN A 34 15.69 10.82 -4.80
N ILE A 35 15.52 11.51 -3.68
CA ILE A 35 14.21 12.03 -3.26
C ILE A 35 13.71 13.07 -4.26
N TYR A 36 14.56 14.01 -4.66
CA TYR A 36 14.20 15.03 -5.63
C TYR A 36 13.81 14.41 -6.99
N GLU A 37 14.58 13.44 -7.47
CA GLU A 37 14.28 12.72 -8.71
C GLU A 37 12.93 11.99 -8.66
N VAL A 38 12.60 11.36 -7.54
CA VAL A 38 11.28 10.71 -7.36
C VAL A 38 10.16 11.73 -7.45
N ILE A 39 10.32 12.90 -6.83
CA ILE A 39 9.33 13.99 -6.89
C ILE A 39 9.16 14.49 -8.32
N VAL A 40 10.27 14.77 -9.01
CA VAL A 40 10.26 15.26 -10.42
C VAL A 40 9.61 14.21 -11.33
N LYS A 41 10.03 12.95 -11.23
CA LYS A 41 9.46 11.86 -12.04
C LYS A 41 7.96 11.70 -11.83
N ARG A 42 7.50 11.77 -10.57
CA ARG A 42 6.08 11.70 -10.23
C ARG A 42 5.30 12.89 -10.81
N PHE A 43 5.85 14.08 -10.74
CA PHE A 43 5.24 15.28 -11.31
C PHE A 43 5.16 15.18 -12.84
N LEU A 44 6.24 14.80 -13.51
CA LEU A 44 6.27 14.65 -14.96
C LEU A 44 5.33 13.53 -15.44
N ALA A 45 5.20 12.44 -14.70
CA ALA A 45 4.31 11.32 -15.02
C ALA A 45 2.84 11.74 -15.18
N ILE A 46 2.42 12.87 -14.57
CA ILE A 46 1.06 13.40 -14.71
C ILE A 46 0.75 13.83 -16.16
N PHE A 47 1.75 14.26 -16.90
CA PHE A 47 1.62 14.76 -18.28
C PHE A 47 1.76 13.65 -19.33
N TYR A 48 2.11 12.43 -18.92
CA TYR A 48 2.25 11.29 -19.82
C TYR A 48 0.92 10.54 -19.99
N PRO A 49 0.72 9.87 -21.12
CA PRO A 49 -0.45 9.03 -21.32
C PRO A 49 -0.49 7.86 -20.33
N PRO A 50 -1.66 7.29 -20.06
CA PRO A 50 -1.76 6.12 -19.20
C PRO A 50 -1.03 4.91 -19.79
N ALA A 51 -0.56 4.02 -18.95
CA ALA A 51 -0.06 2.72 -19.37
C ALA A 51 -1.24 1.85 -19.83
N GLU A 52 -1.09 1.21 -21.00
CA GLU A 52 -2.11 0.32 -21.57
C GLU A 52 -1.67 -1.13 -21.41
N TYR A 53 -2.60 -1.97 -20.99
CA TYR A 53 -2.35 -3.39 -20.75
C TYR A 53 -3.38 -4.27 -21.47
N ASN A 54 -2.92 -5.36 -22.07
CA ASN A 54 -3.78 -6.48 -22.41
C ASN A 54 -3.90 -7.41 -21.22
N LYS A 55 -5.14 -7.70 -20.81
CA LYS A 55 -5.45 -8.72 -19.81
C LYS A 55 -6.14 -9.88 -20.50
N ILE A 56 -5.58 -11.06 -20.38
CA ILE A 56 -6.12 -12.30 -20.88
C ILE A 56 -6.54 -13.13 -19.67
N GLN A 57 -7.75 -13.67 -19.73
CA GLN A 57 -8.24 -14.62 -18.75
C GLN A 57 -8.87 -15.78 -19.50
N VAL A 58 -8.39 -16.99 -19.22
CA VAL A 58 -8.88 -18.23 -19.81
C VAL A 58 -9.43 -19.10 -18.70
N THR A 59 -10.61 -19.66 -18.94
CA THR A 59 -11.23 -20.65 -18.07
C THR A 59 -11.37 -21.93 -18.90
N ILE A 60 -10.86 -23.04 -18.40
CA ILE A 60 -10.91 -24.35 -19.03
C ILE A 60 -11.78 -25.25 -18.13
N GLU A 61 -12.78 -25.88 -18.72
CA GLU A 61 -13.61 -26.85 -18.05
C GLU A 61 -13.17 -28.26 -18.50
N VAL A 62 -12.92 -29.11 -17.53
CA VAL A 62 -12.50 -30.50 -17.79
C VAL A 62 -13.56 -31.41 -17.20
N GLU A 63 -14.16 -32.24 -18.04
CA GLU A 63 -15.14 -33.23 -17.59
C GLU A 63 -14.43 -34.39 -16.90
N SER A 64 -14.80 -34.65 -15.67
CA SER A 64 -14.34 -35.79 -14.90
C SER A 64 -15.19 -37.03 -15.21
N ALA A 65 -14.61 -38.22 -14.99
CA ALA A 65 -15.31 -39.51 -15.18
C ALA A 65 -16.60 -39.65 -14.31
N GLU A 66 -16.79 -38.83 -13.30
CA GLU A 66 -17.97 -38.79 -12.46
C GLU A 66 -19.03 -37.74 -12.89
N ASN A 67 -18.99 -37.25 -14.11
CA ASN A 67 -19.83 -36.12 -14.60
C ASN A 67 -19.73 -34.83 -13.76
N LYS A 68 -18.62 -34.61 -13.09
CA LYS A 68 -18.31 -33.34 -12.43
C LYS A 68 -17.35 -32.55 -13.31
N ALA A 69 -17.69 -31.30 -13.59
CA ALA A 69 -16.79 -30.41 -14.30
C ALA A 69 -15.82 -29.76 -13.33
N GLU A 70 -14.52 -29.96 -13.55
CA GLU A 70 -13.46 -29.25 -12.81
C GLU A 70 -13.02 -28.04 -13.63
N THR A 71 -12.86 -26.91 -12.94
CA THR A 71 -12.57 -25.64 -13.60
C THR A 71 -11.14 -25.20 -13.32
N PHE A 72 -10.36 -25.01 -14.39
CA PHE A 72 -9.01 -24.46 -14.32
C PHE A 72 -8.99 -23.04 -14.88
N SER A 73 -8.26 -22.14 -14.25
CA SER A 73 -8.16 -20.76 -14.70
C SER A 73 -6.72 -20.33 -14.88
N ALA A 74 -6.45 -19.65 -16.00
CA ALA A 74 -5.18 -18.99 -16.24
C ALA A 74 -5.42 -17.51 -16.56
N SER A 75 -4.56 -16.63 -16.08
CA SER A 75 -4.66 -15.22 -16.39
C SER A 75 -3.27 -14.61 -16.60
N GLY A 76 -3.20 -13.70 -17.56
CA GLY A 76 -1.98 -12.97 -17.83
C GLY A 76 -2.24 -11.50 -18.16
N LYS A 77 -1.24 -10.65 -17.95
CA LYS A 77 -1.31 -9.21 -18.19
C LYS A 77 -0.01 -8.77 -18.87
N VAL A 78 -0.11 -8.22 -20.07
CA VAL A 78 1.03 -7.64 -20.83
C VAL A 78 0.86 -6.14 -20.95
N CYS A 79 1.93 -5.39 -20.70
CA CYS A 79 1.96 -3.95 -20.97
C CYS A 79 2.19 -3.72 -22.47
N ILE A 80 1.21 -3.10 -23.16
CA ILE A 80 1.30 -2.78 -24.58
C ILE A 80 1.95 -1.43 -24.79
N LYS A 81 1.56 -0.44 -23.97
CA LYS A 81 2.14 0.90 -23.98
C LYS A 81 2.53 1.28 -22.55
N GLN A 82 3.79 1.61 -22.38
CA GLN A 82 4.31 1.96 -21.07
C GLN A 82 3.78 3.29 -20.55
N GLY A 83 3.51 4.27 -21.44
CA GLY A 83 3.00 5.57 -21.04
C GLY A 83 3.84 6.20 -19.92
N PHE A 84 3.20 6.64 -18.84
CA PHE A 84 3.90 7.25 -17.70
C PHE A 84 4.93 6.36 -17.01
N LEU A 85 4.86 5.04 -17.21
CA LEU A 85 5.83 4.11 -16.61
C LEU A 85 7.24 4.30 -17.17
N GLU A 86 7.39 4.84 -18.39
CA GLU A 86 8.71 5.12 -18.97
C GLU A 86 9.55 6.07 -18.10
N ILE A 87 8.88 7.10 -17.52
CA ILE A 87 9.54 8.07 -16.63
C ILE A 87 9.81 7.47 -15.25
N LEU A 88 8.97 6.56 -14.79
CA LEU A 88 9.08 5.99 -13.43
C LEU A 88 10.13 4.88 -13.33
N LYS A 89 10.71 4.41 -14.43
CA LYS A 89 11.78 3.40 -14.39
C LYS A 89 12.92 3.85 -13.48
N PRO A 90 13.50 2.93 -12.69
CA PRO A 90 14.72 3.20 -11.95
C PRO A 90 15.81 3.66 -12.93
N ILE A 91 16.65 4.60 -12.52
CA ILE A 91 17.83 4.96 -13.29
C ILE A 91 18.78 3.77 -13.20
N ASP A 92 19.04 3.12 -14.33
CA ASP A 92 19.94 1.95 -14.41
C ASP A 92 21.27 2.27 -13.73
N LYS A 93 21.58 1.52 -12.68
CA LYS A 93 22.88 1.56 -11.99
C LYS A 93 24.06 1.14 -12.85
N LYS A 94 23.82 0.72 -14.10
CA LYS A 94 24.85 0.16 -15.02
C LYS A 94 25.88 1.15 -15.56
N GLN A 95 25.75 2.47 -15.31
CA GLN A 95 26.76 3.43 -15.80
C GLN A 95 27.87 3.81 -14.78
N LYS A 96 27.92 3.22 -13.58
CA LYS A 96 28.91 3.62 -12.55
C LYS A 96 30.04 2.64 -12.26
N ASN A 97 30.22 1.54 -12.99
CA ASN A 97 31.32 0.63 -12.72
C ASN A 97 32.36 0.58 -13.86
N LYS A 98 32.98 1.73 -14.14
CA LYS A 98 34.29 1.81 -14.84
C LYS A 98 35.29 2.66 -14.03
N SER A 99 35.43 2.41 -12.76
CA SER A 99 36.67 2.70 -12.00
C SER A 99 36.47 2.27 -10.54
N THR A 100 37.31 1.41 -10.15
CA THR A 100 37.84 0.98 -8.84
C THR A 100 37.50 -0.46 -8.46
N ASN A 101 38.53 -1.27 -8.61
CA ASN A 101 38.72 -2.55 -7.90
C ASN A 101 38.67 -2.30 -6.40
N SER A 102 37.80 -2.94 -5.69
CA SER A 102 38.09 -3.64 -4.41
C SER A 102 36.79 -4.21 -3.78
N GLU A 103 36.95 -5.47 -3.42
CA GLU A 103 36.24 -6.22 -2.38
C GLU A 103 34.82 -6.77 -2.66
N LYS A 104 34.84 -8.09 -2.72
CA LYS A 104 33.70 -9.03 -2.79
C LYS A 104 32.77 -8.84 -1.61
N ASN A 105 31.57 -8.30 -1.87
CA ASN A 105 30.38 -8.62 -1.09
C ASN A 105 29.36 -9.21 -2.05
N VAL A 106 29.03 -10.46 -1.83
CA VAL A 106 28.01 -11.21 -2.58
C VAL A 106 26.65 -10.56 -2.31
N ASP A 107 26.14 -9.87 -3.31
CA ASP A 107 24.92 -9.07 -3.22
C ASP A 107 23.73 -9.98 -3.53
N LYS A 108 22.99 -10.38 -2.48
CA LYS A 108 21.74 -11.17 -2.58
C LYS A 108 20.63 -10.48 -3.40
N ASN A 109 20.86 -9.24 -3.88
CA ASN A 109 19.94 -8.54 -4.77
C ASN A 109 20.13 -8.93 -6.24
N ALA A 110 21.31 -9.41 -6.66
CA ALA A 110 21.56 -9.85 -8.04
C ALA A 110 20.78 -11.13 -8.36
N GLU A 111 20.67 -12.05 -7.40
CA GLU A 111 19.88 -13.29 -7.57
C GLU A 111 18.37 -13.03 -7.68
N LYS A 112 17.86 -11.94 -7.07
CA LYS A 112 16.46 -11.54 -7.20
C LYS A 112 16.17 -10.90 -8.56
N GLU A 113 17.07 -10.09 -9.08
CA GLU A 113 16.89 -9.43 -10.40
C GLU A 113 16.98 -10.46 -11.55
N GLU A 114 17.83 -11.50 -11.42
CA GLU A 114 17.90 -12.60 -12.39
C GLU A 114 16.67 -13.54 -12.30
N ALA A 115 16.12 -13.74 -11.11
CA ALA A 115 14.90 -14.53 -10.93
C ALA A 115 13.66 -13.77 -11.44
N GLU A 116 13.63 -12.43 -11.30
CA GLU A 116 12.55 -11.59 -11.83
C GLU A 116 12.60 -11.51 -13.36
N SER A 117 13.78 -11.42 -13.99
CA SER A 117 13.90 -11.38 -15.45
C SER A 117 13.53 -12.72 -16.10
N LYS A 118 13.94 -13.86 -15.54
CA LYS A 118 13.51 -15.18 -16.01
C LYS A 118 12.01 -15.41 -15.87
N ASN A 119 11.42 -14.90 -14.77
CA ASN A 119 9.98 -14.96 -14.54
C ASN A 119 9.19 -14.06 -15.52
N GLU A 120 9.79 -13.00 -16.06
CA GLU A 120 9.16 -12.15 -17.06
C GLU A 120 9.17 -12.78 -18.45
N GLU A 121 10.25 -13.44 -18.85
CA GLU A 121 10.35 -14.16 -20.14
C GLU A 121 9.43 -15.39 -20.18
N GLU A 122 9.36 -16.18 -19.11
CA GLU A 122 8.42 -17.31 -19.01
C GLU A 122 6.96 -16.81 -19.07
N LYS A 123 6.63 -15.72 -18.40
CA LYS A 123 5.28 -15.12 -18.46
C LYS A 123 4.93 -14.56 -19.83
N GLU A 124 5.86 -14.05 -20.60
CA GLU A 124 5.60 -13.60 -21.98
C GLU A 124 5.29 -14.77 -22.91
N THR A 125 6.02 -15.88 -22.78
CA THR A 125 5.79 -17.11 -23.57
C THR A 125 4.42 -17.71 -23.28
N ASP A 126 4.04 -17.84 -22.02
CA ASP A 126 2.73 -18.33 -21.59
C ASP A 126 1.59 -17.46 -22.12
N LEU A 127 1.79 -16.15 -22.15
CA LEU A 127 0.82 -15.20 -22.65
C LEU A 127 0.61 -15.29 -24.18
N GLU A 128 1.64 -15.61 -24.94
CA GLU A 128 1.48 -15.83 -26.38
C GLU A 128 0.67 -17.09 -26.67
N ILE A 129 0.82 -18.12 -25.85
CA ILE A 129 0.00 -19.34 -25.94
C ILE A 129 -1.46 -19.01 -25.61
N LEU A 130 -1.71 -18.31 -24.51
CA LEU A 130 -3.06 -17.91 -24.10
C LEU A 130 -3.78 -17.04 -25.13
N LYS A 131 -3.05 -16.19 -25.89
CA LYS A 131 -3.63 -15.36 -26.97
C LYS A 131 -4.16 -16.17 -28.15
N LYS A 132 -3.63 -17.34 -28.39
CA LYS A 132 -4.01 -18.19 -29.53
C LYS A 132 -5.29 -18.98 -29.25
N LEU A 133 -5.71 -19.11 -27.99
CA LEU A 133 -6.88 -19.86 -27.60
C LEU A 133 -8.16 -19.11 -27.99
N LYS A 134 -9.16 -19.86 -28.46
CA LYS A 134 -10.49 -19.36 -28.83
C LYS A 134 -11.55 -19.93 -27.91
N LYS A 135 -12.63 -19.17 -27.70
CA LYS A 135 -13.76 -19.63 -26.92
C LYS A 135 -14.41 -20.87 -27.59
N GLY A 136 -14.61 -21.93 -26.82
CA GLY A 136 -15.18 -23.20 -27.29
C GLY A 136 -14.14 -24.09 -28.01
N GLN A 137 -12.86 -23.79 -27.97
CA GLN A 137 -11.80 -24.63 -28.48
C GLN A 137 -11.55 -25.80 -27.52
N GLU A 138 -11.58 -27.01 -28.07
CA GLU A 138 -11.14 -28.19 -27.31
C GLU A 138 -9.64 -28.26 -27.26
N ILE A 139 -9.12 -28.62 -26.08
CA ILE A 139 -7.68 -28.72 -25.80
C ILE A 139 -7.43 -30.08 -25.19
N GLU A 140 -6.45 -30.80 -25.72
CA GLU A 140 -6.02 -32.07 -25.16
C GLU A 140 -5.19 -31.83 -23.89
N VAL A 141 -5.60 -32.44 -22.78
CA VAL A 141 -4.88 -32.41 -21.52
C VAL A 141 -3.78 -33.46 -21.54
N GLN A 142 -2.54 -33.05 -21.57
CA GLN A 142 -1.39 -33.95 -21.61
C GLN A 142 -0.99 -34.50 -20.25
N ASN A 143 -1.10 -33.69 -19.20
CA ASN A 143 -0.70 -34.08 -17.86
C ASN A 143 -1.38 -33.22 -16.79
N TYR A 144 -1.55 -33.77 -15.60
CA TYR A 144 -1.93 -33.06 -14.39
C TYR A 144 -0.80 -33.11 -13.38
N GLU A 145 -0.42 -31.95 -12.86
CA GLU A 145 0.56 -31.83 -11.78
C GLU A 145 -0.15 -31.38 -10.51
N LEU A 146 -0.08 -32.19 -9.47
CA LEU A 146 -0.54 -31.82 -8.15
C LEU A 146 0.60 -31.10 -7.40
N LYS A 147 0.44 -29.82 -7.17
CA LYS A 147 1.38 -29.02 -6.36
C LYS A 147 0.82 -28.88 -4.94
N GLU A 148 1.50 -29.53 -3.99
CA GLU A 148 1.25 -29.28 -2.59
C GLU A 148 1.94 -27.97 -2.19
N ALA A 149 1.20 -27.06 -1.58
CA ALA A 149 1.72 -25.79 -1.12
C ALA A 149 1.03 -25.39 0.18
N GLU A 150 1.78 -24.71 1.05
CA GLU A 150 1.25 -24.12 2.25
C GLU A 150 0.92 -22.64 2.02
N THR A 151 -0.18 -22.18 2.60
CA THR A 151 -0.49 -20.75 2.59
C THR A 151 0.48 -20.01 3.49
N SER A 152 1.02 -18.90 3.02
CA SER A 152 1.86 -18.03 3.84
C SER A 152 1.01 -16.95 4.53
N PRO A 153 1.36 -16.54 5.75
CA PRO A 153 0.68 -15.45 6.41
C PRO A 153 0.89 -14.14 5.63
N PRO A 154 -0.01 -13.16 5.79
CA PRO A 154 0.19 -11.83 5.20
C PRO A 154 1.55 -11.25 5.57
N SER A 155 2.20 -10.59 4.62
CA SER A 155 3.48 -9.93 4.86
C SER A 155 3.36 -8.86 5.94
N ARG A 156 4.37 -8.73 6.79
CA ARG A 156 4.44 -7.64 7.76
C ARG A 156 4.49 -6.29 7.06
N TYR A 157 3.93 -5.28 7.70
CA TYR A 157 4.04 -3.91 7.19
C TYR A 157 5.49 -3.44 7.23
N ASN A 158 5.84 -2.64 6.24
CA ASN A 158 7.04 -1.81 6.24
C ASN A 158 6.64 -0.33 6.37
N SER A 159 7.62 0.57 6.50
CA SER A 159 7.40 2.01 6.69
C SER A 159 6.51 2.63 5.60
N GLY A 160 6.57 2.16 4.35
CA GLY A 160 5.72 2.66 3.26
C GLY A 160 4.32 2.03 3.28
N SER A 161 4.24 0.71 3.42
CA SER A 161 2.95 0.00 3.38
C SER A 161 2.04 0.32 4.57
N ILE A 162 2.60 0.63 5.75
CA ILE A 162 1.81 1.04 6.92
C ILE A 162 1.15 2.41 6.69
N ILE A 163 1.84 3.35 6.06
CA ILE A 163 1.28 4.67 5.72
C ILE A 163 0.11 4.52 4.75
N LEU A 164 0.26 3.65 3.74
CA LEU A 164 -0.82 3.34 2.81
C LEU A 164 -1.99 2.63 3.50
N ALA A 165 -1.73 1.74 4.45
CA ALA A 165 -2.76 1.09 5.24
C ALA A 165 -3.53 2.09 6.12
N MET A 166 -2.82 3.03 6.75
CA MET A 166 -3.43 4.13 7.51
C MET A 166 -4.32 5.01 6.61
N GLU A 167 -3.86 5.35 5.42
CA GLU A 167 -4.64 6.11 4.42
C GLU A 167 -5.89 5.36 3.97
N ASN A 168 -5.78 4.07 3.79
CA ASN A 168 -6.86 3.21 3.31
C ASN A 168 -7.63 2.51 4.45
N ALA A 169 -7.46 2.95 5.70
CA ALA A 169 -8.10 2.31 6.86
C ALA A 169 -9.62 2.22 6.72
N GLY A 170 -10.26 3.15 6.03
CA GLY A 170 -11.68 3.10 5.70
C GLY A 170 -12.10 1.89 4.87
N LYS A 171 -11.19 1.32 4.06
CA LYS A 171 -11.48 0.11 3.26
C LYS A 171 -11.66 -1.15 4.10
N LEU A 172 -11.19 -1.14 5.35
CA LEU A 172 -11.36 -2.24 6.31
C LEU A 172 -12.76 -2.26 6.95
N ILE A 173 -13.61 -1.29 6.62
CA ILE A 173 -14.96 -1.18 7.16
C ILE A 173 -15.91 -1.89 6.21
N GLU A 174 -16.60 -2.90 6.74
CA GLU A 174 -17.54 -3.73 5.96
C GLU A 174 -18.81 -2.98 5.59
N GLU A 175 -19.29 -2.08 6.45
CA GLU A 175 -20.50 -1.28 6.23
C GLU A 175 -20.28 -0.19 5.17
N GLU A 176 -21.00 -0.28 4.07
CA GLU A 176 -20.82 0.58 2.90
C GLU A 176 -21.11 2.05 3.18
N GLU A 177 -22.13 2.35 3.99
CA GLU A 177 -22.44 3.72 4.40
C GLU A 177 -21.31 4.37 5.21
N LEU A 178 -20.75 3.65 6.18
CA LEU A 178 -19.60 4.10 6.96
C LEU A 178 -18.34 4.18 6.09
N ARG A 179 -18.17 3.26 5.16
CA ARG A 179 -17.05 3.27 4.20
C ARG A 179 -17.07 4.51 3.31
N GLU A 180 -18.24 4.88 2.75
CA GLU A 180 -18.39 6.09 1.94
C GLU A 180 -18.17 7.37 2.76
N GLN A 181 -18.62 7.39 4.00
CA GLN A 181 -18.42 8.53 4.93
C GLN A 181 -16.94 8.73 5.28
N ILE A 182 -16.14 7.65 5.26
CA ILE A 182 -14.72 7.64 5.60
C ILE A 182 -13.84 7.60 4.35
N LYS A 183 -14.44 7.56 3.18
CA LYS A 183 -13.73 7.58 1.90
C LYS A 183 -12.91 8.87 1.79
N GLY A 184 -11.61 8.74 2.08
CA GLY A 184 -10.67 9.85 2.13
C GLY A 184 -10.23 10.29 3.53
N ALA A 185 -10.90 9.85 4.60
CA ALA A 185 -10.43 10.00 5.96
C ALA A 185 -9.75 8.71 6.40
N GLY A 186 -8.45 8.65 6.37
CA GLY A 186 -7.68 7.55 6.94
C GLY A 186 -7.38 7.80 8.42
N ILE A 187 -6.50 7.01 8.99
CA ILE A 187 -5.92 7.28 10.31
C ILE A 187 -4.85 8.36 10.12
N GLY A 188 -5.05 9.52 10.72
CA GLY A 188 -4.18 10.68 10.58
C GLY A 188 -4.22 11.31 9.17
N THR A 189 -3.60 12.46 9.04
CA THR A 189 -3.42 13.17 7.77
C THR A 189 -2.12 12.77 7.08
N SER A 190 -1.91 13.16 5.83
CA SER A 190 -0.64 12.94 5.11
C SER A 190 0.57 13.53 5.87
N ALA A 191 0.37 14.64 6.57
CA ALA A 191 1.41 15.29 7.38
C ALA A 191 1.70 14.54 8.69
N THR A 192 0.70 13.93 9.31
CA THR A 192 0.82 13.37 10.67
C THR A 192 1.14 11.88 10.71
N ARG A 193 0.84 11.09 9.66
CA ARG A 193 1.07 9.63 9.64
C ARG A 193 2.51 9.25 9.94
N GLY A 194 3.48 9.93 9.31
CA GLY A 194 4.90 9.69 9.56
C GLY A 194 5.30 9.97 11.01
N GLU A 195 4.78 11.04 11.59
CA GLU A 195 5.07 11.41 12.99
C GLU A 195 4.43 10.43 13.99
N ILE A 196 3.24 9.89 13.69
CA ILE A 196 2.59 8.84 14.49
C ILE A 196 3.51 7.60 14.54
N ILE A 197 4.02 7.16 13.40
CA ILE A 197 4.92 6.00 13.31
C ILE A 197 6.21 6.24 14.11
N LYS A 198 6.86 7.38 13.91
CA LYS A 198 8.06 7.76 14.68
C LYS A 198 7.78 7.82 16.19
N LYS A 199 6.61 8.31 16.59
CA LYS A 199 6.22 8.36 18.01
C LYS A 199 6.09 6.95 18.59
N LEU A 200 5.42 6.04 17.87
CA LEU A 200 5.25 4.64 18.30
C LEU A 200 6.59 3.91 18.43
N GLU A 201 7.52 4.15 17.52
CA GLU A 201 8.90 3.64 17.60
C GLU A 201 9.64 4.22 18.80
N LYS A 202 9.60 5.56 18.99
CA LYS A 202 10.28 6.27 20.09
C LYS A 202 9.82 5.77 21.47
N ILE A 203 8.54 5.52 21.66
CA ILE A 203 7.98 4.98 22.92
C ILE A 203 8.13 3.47 23.04
N LYS A 204 8.77 2.83 22.02
CA LYS A 204 9.06 1.40 21.95
C LYS A 204 7.80 0.52 21.97
N TYR A 205 6.75 0.92 21.29
CA TYR A 205 5.60 0.04 21.04
C TYR A 205 5.83 -0.82 19.81
N MET A 206 6.64 -0.35 18.90
CA MET A 206 7.09 -1.10 17.73
C MET A 206 8.56 -0.78 17.44
N GLN A 207 9.17 -1.59 16.60
CA GLN A 207 10.52 -1.38 16.09
C GLN A 207 10.53 -1.50 14.57
N ILE A 208 11.39 -0.72 13.94
CA ILE A 208 11.59 -0.70 12.49
C ILE A 208 12.99 -1.22 12.19
N ASN A 209 13.08 -2.27 11.37
CA ASN A 209 14.38 -2.76 10.93
C ASN A 209 15.03 -1.75 9.99
N SER A 210 16.24 -1.30 10.29
CA SER A 210 16.92 -0.25 9.51
C SER A 210 17.22 -0.62 8.06
N LYS A 211 17.41 -1.91 7.74
CA LYS A 211 17.72 -2.38 6.39
C LYS A 211 16.46 -2.72 5.58
N THR A 212 15.55 -3.49 6.15
CA THR A 212 14.35 -3.99 5.45
C THR A 212 13.15 -3.08 5.61
N GLN A 213 13.22 -2.12 6.54
CA GLN A 213 12.10 -1.24 6.93
C GLN A 213 10.87 -2.00 7.45
N ILE A 214 11.00 -3.30 7.75
CA ILE A 214 9.91 -4.12 8.29
C ILE A 214 9.62 -3.68 9.72
N ILE A 215 8.33 -3.54 10.01
CA ILE A 215 7.81 -3.15 11.31
C ILE A 215 7.41 -4.40 12.10
N THR A 216 7.84 -4.48 13.34
CA THR A 216 7.44 -5.53 14.28
C THR A 216 6.98 -4.90 15.60
N PRO A 217 5.90 -5.40 16.22
CA PRO A 217 5.55 -4.98 17.56
C PRO A 217 6.65 -5.41 18.55
N THR A 218 6.77 -4.69 19.64
CA THR A 218 7.61 -5.10 20.79
C THR A 218 6.72 -5.74 21.85
N ALA A 219 7.30 -6.46 22.79
CA ALA A 219 6.55 -7.01 23.94
C ALA A 219 5.77 -5.93 24.71
N LYS A 220 6.33 -4.72 24.82
CA LYS A 220 5.64 -3.56 25.40
C LYS A 220 4.43 -3.14 24.55
N GLY A 221 4.57 -3.14 23.25
CA GLY A 221 3.48 -2.81 22.32
C GLY A 221 2.34 -3.82 22.37
N GLU A 222 2.68 -5.10 22.39
CA GLU A 222 1.71 -6.20 22.53
C GLU A 222 0.97 -6.11 23.86
N TYR A 223 1.68 -5.88 24.96
CA TYR A 223 1.08 -5.71 26.28
C TYR A 223 0.09 -4.53 26.32
N ILE A 224 0.45 -3.38 25.74
CA ILE A 224 -0.46 -2.22 25.66
C ILE A 224 -1.68 -2.53 24.76
N TYR A 225 -1.45 -3.23 23.64
CA TYR A 225 -2.56 -3.67 22.78
C TYR A 225 -3.55 -4.55 23.56
N ASP A 226 -3.08 -5.50 24.33
CA ASP A 226 -3.92 -6.40 25.13
C ASP A 226 -4.70 -5.64 26.22
N ILE A 227 -4.06 -4.67 26.89
CA ILE A 227 -4.76 -3.79 27.83
C ILE A 227 -5.89 -3.03 27.13
N VAL A 228 -5.61 -2.39 26.01
CA VAL A 228 -6.62 -1.62 25.27
C VAL A 228 -7.73 -2.54 24.76
N LYS A 229 -7.39 -3.75 24.27
CA LYS A 229 -8.36 -4.74 23.82
C LYS A 229 -9.31 -5.18 24.92
N GLN A 230 -8.83 -5.31 26.16
CA GLN A 230 -9.64 -5.73 27.30
C GLN A 230 -10.45 -4.57 27.90
N SER A 231 -9.91 -3.35 27.88
CA SER A 231 -10.51 -2.19 28.53
C SER A 231 -11.36 -1.33 27.60
N MET A 232 -10.87 -1.06 26.40
CA MET A 232 -11.45 -0.12 25.44
C MET A 232 -11.35 -0.63 24.00
N GLN A 233 -11.88 -1.82 23.75
CA GLN A 233 -11.78 -2.50 22.43
C GLN A 233 -12.20 -1.60 21.24
N ASP A 234 -13.16 -0.70 21.46
CA ASP A 234 -13.63 0.20 20.39
C ASP A 234 -12.52 1.11 19.86
N LEU A 235 -11.49 1.43 20.66
CA LEU A 235 -10.35 2.24 20.22
C LEU A 235 -9.49 1.52 19.19
N LEU A 236 -9.57 0.20 19.12
CA LEU A 236 -8.89 -0.61 18.11
C LEU A 236 -9.67 -0.72 16.80
N ASN A 237 -10.89 -0.15 16.77
CA ASN A 237 -11.75 -0.19 15.61
C ASN A 237 -11.60 1.11 14.81
N PRO A 238 -11.17 1.08 13.54
CA PRO A 238 -11.07 2.28 12.70
C PRO A 238 -12.40 3.01 12.52
N LYS A 239 -13.56 2.34 12.71
CA LYS A 239 -14.89 2.98 12.68
C LYS A 239 -15.02 4.11 13.72
N LEU A 240 -14.48 3.90 14.91
CA LEU A 240 -14.55 4.93 15.97
C LEU A 240 -13.75 6.17 15.57
N THR A 241 -12.48 5.99 15.16
CA THR A 241 -11.63 7.09 14.70
C THR A 241 -12.32 7.88 13.59
N ALA A 242 -12.87 7.20 12.65
CA ALA A 242 -13.57 7.78 11.53
C ALA A 242 -14.86 8.52 11.92
N SER A 243 -15.60 8.01 12.89
CA SER A 243 -16.77 8.69 13.45
C SER A 243 -16.40 10.03 14.13
N TRP A 244 -15.27 10.06 14.84
CA TRP A 244 -14.74 11.28 15.45
C TRP A 244 -14.24 12.28 14.42
N GLU A 245 -13.51 11.85 13.41
CA GLU A 245 -13.05 12.69 12.29
C GLU A 245 -14.24 13.32 11.56
N LYS A 246 -15.29 12.53 11.29
CA LYS A 246 -16.52 13.07 10.72
C LYS A 246 -17.18 14.12 11.64
N GLY A 247 -17.21 13.85 12.93
CA GLY A 247 -17.75 14.81 13.90
C GLY A 247 -16.99 16.15 13.86
N LEU A 248 -15.65 16.10 13.78
CA LEU A 248 -14.81 17.29 13.65
C LEU A 248 -15.06 18.04 12.33
N ASP A 249 -15.23 17.32 11.22
CA ASP A 249 -15.57 17.92 9.93
C ASP A 249 -16.94 18.64 9.98
N LEU A 250 -17.93 18.03 10.62
CA LEU A 250 -19.25 18.66 10.82
C LEU A 250 -19.17 19.93 11.69
N VAL A 251 -18.31 19.95 12.72
CA VAL A 251 -18.04 21.16 13.52
C VAL A 251 -17.38 22.22 12.65
N ALA A 252 -16.36 21.87 11.87
CA ALA A 252 -15.67 22.79 10.98
C ALA A 252 -16.61 23.41 9.93
N LYS A 253 -17.56 22.63 9.43
CA LYS A 253 -18.63 23.07 8.51
C LYS A 253 -19.79 23.80 9.21
N LYS A 254 -19.72 23.99 10.52
CA LYS A 254 -20.77 24.64 11.34
C LYS A 254 -22.14 23.92 11.28
N GLN A 255 -22.15 22.63 10.98
CA GLN A 255 -23.37 21.80 10.93
C GLN A 255 -23.78 21.27 12.32
N ILE A 256 -22.81 21.13 13.22
CA ILE A 256 -23.05 20.87 14.66
C ILE A 256 -22.22 21.86 15.49
N LYS A 257 -22.63 22.09 16.73
CA LYS A 257 -21.90 22.94 17.66
C LYS A 257 -20.70 22.19 18.27
N ALA A 258 -19.61 22.92 18.54
CA ALA A 258 -18.44 22.35 19.21
C ALA A 258 -18.77 21.73 20.56
N ASP A 259 -19.66 22.42 21.36
CA ASP A 259 -20.09 21.94 22.68
C ASP A 259 -20.82 20.59 22.58
N GLU A 260 -21.69 20.42 21.59
CA GLU A 260 -22.39 19.15 21.35
C GLU A 260 -21.40 17.99 21.02
N PHE A 261 -20.39 18.30 20.24
CA PHE A 261 -19.32 17.32 19.93
C PHE A 261 -18.53 16.97 21.20
N MET A 262 -18.15 17.98 22.00
CA MET A 262 -17.39 17.78 23.24
C MET A 262 -18.21 17.00 24.28
N GLU A 263 -19.49 17.26 24.41
CA GLU A 263 -20.38 16.50 25.30
C GLU A 263 -20.43 15.01 24.91
N LYS A 264 -20.53 14.70 23.60
CA LYS A 264 -20.49 13.32 23.10
C LYS A 264 -19.16 12.63 23.45
N LEU A 265 -18.04 13.34 23.28
CA LEU A 265 -16.70 12.83 23.59
C LEU A 265 -16.55 12.58 25.10
N GLU A 266 -16.96 13.51 25.94
CA GLU A 266 -16.92 13.35 27.40
C GLU A 266 -17.79 12.18 27.88
N ASN A 267 -19.00 12.06 27.36
CA ASN A 267 -19.91 10.97 27.70
C ASN A 267 -19.31 9.61 27.29
N TYR A 268 -18.68 9.53 26.12
CA TYR A 268 -17.95 8.33 25.70
C TYR A 268 -16.83 7.99 26.70
N ILE A 269 -15.99 8.94 27.06
CA ILE A 269 -14.90 8.75 28.03
C ILE A 269 -15.46 8.30 29.38
N LYS A 270 -16.44 9.01 29.93
CA LYS A 270 -17.10 8.67 31.22
C LYS A 270 -17.66 7.24 31.21
N SER A 271 -18.29 6.82 30.11
CA SER A 271 -18.85 5.47 29.96
C SER A 271 -17.77 4.36 30.02
N LYS A 272 -16.55 4.63 29.56
CA LYS A 272 -15.44 3.68 29.59
C LYS A 272 -14.81 3.63 30.99
N PHE A 273 -14.64 4.76 31.67
CA PHE A 273 -14.12 4.79 33.03
C PHE A 273 -15.02 4.06 34.00
N ASN A 274 -16.33 4.25 33.93
CA ASN A 274 -17.27 3.53 34.80
C ASN A 274 -17.21 2.01 34.64
N LYS A 275 -16.92 1.50 33.44
CA LYS A 275 -16.73 0.06 33.21
C LYS A 275 -15.42 -0.49 33.80
N LEU A 276 -14.36 0.31 33.89
CA LEU A 276 -13.06 -0.08 34.45
C LEU A 276 -13.10 -0.21 35.98
N VAL A 277 -13.90 0.61 36.66
CA VAL A 277 -14.03 0.59 38.15
C VAL A 277 -14.80 -0.66 38.63
N ILE A 278 -15.65 -1.25 37.81
CA ILE A 278 -16.51 -2.40 38.20
C ILE A 278 -15.76 -3.75 38.07
N LYS A 279 -14.58 -3.80 37.45
CA LYS A 279 -13.78 -5.02 37.30
C LYS A 279 -12.65 -5.15 38.34
N LYS A 280 -12.86 -4.75 39.60
CA LYS A 280 -11.99 -5.09 40.73
C LYS A 280 -12.22 -6.52 41.21
#